data_87ecfd739b56227bdb8313b0ab0723eb
#
_entry.id   87ecfd739b56227bdb8313b0ab0723eb
#
_cell.length_a   1.000
_cell.length_b   1.000
_cell.length_c   1.000
_cell.angle_alpha   90.00
_cell.angle_beta   90.00
_cell.angle_gamma   90.00
#
_symmetry.space_group_name_H-M   'P 1'
#
loop_
_entity.id
_entity.type
_entity.pdbx_description
1 polymer ?
#
loop_
_entity_poly.entity_id
_entity_poly.type
_entity_poly.pdbx_seq_one_letter_code
_entity_poly.pdbx_strand_id
1 'polypeptide(L)'
;MGKYFGTDGVRGEANVELTPELAFKLGRFGGYVLSQHETDRPRVFVARDTRISGEMLESALIAGLLSVGIEVYKLGVLATPGVSYLVRTEKVSAGVMISASHNPALDNGIKFFGSDGFKLDDDRELEIEALLDAKEDTLPRPSAQGLGTLVDYPEGLRKYEKFMESTGIDLEGMKVALDTANGAATASARNIFLDLNADISVIGDQPDGLNINDGVGSTHPEQLQSLVRENGSDIGLAFDGDSDRLIAVDENGEIVDGDKIMFIIGKYLSDKGQLAQNTIVTTVMSNLGFHKALDREGIHKAITAVGDRYVVEEMRKSGYNLGGEQSGHVIIMDYNTTGDGQLTAIQLTKVMKETGKKLSELASEVTIYPQKLVNIRVENNMKDKAMEVPAIAEIIAKMEEEMDGNGRILVRPSGTEPLLRVMAEAPTNEAVDYYVDTIADVVRTEIGLD
;
A
#
# COMPACT_ATOMS: atom_id res chain seq x y z
N MET A 1 -0.71 2.19 -18.39
CA MET A 1 -1.86 2.56 -17.56
C MET A 1 -3.08 2.66 -18.43
N GLY A 2 -4.18 2.11 -18.00
CA GLY A 2 -5.46 2.15 -18.67
C GLY A 2 -6.16 3.51 -18.57
N LYS A 3 -7.37 3.58 -19.09
CA LYS A 3 -8.23 4.77 -19.04
C LYS A 3 -8.96 4.90 -17.70
N TYR A 4 -9.35 3.77 -17.10
CA TYR A 4 -10.08 3.68 -15.84
C TYR A 4 -9.21 3.15 -14.73
N PHE A 5 -8.39 2.14 -15.00
CA PHE A 5 -7.48 1.55 -14.02
C PHE A 5 -6.21 2.40 -13.89
N GLY A 6 -5.95 2.84 -12.66
CA GLY A 6 -4.70 3.44 -12.24
C GLY A 6 -3.71 2.37 -11.75
N THR A 7 -2.70 2.76 -10.97
CA THR A 7 -1.74 1.82 -10.36
C THR A 7 -2.36 0.95 -9.27
N ASP A 8 -3.54 1.31 -8.74
CA ASP A 8 -4.19 0.64 -7.62
C ASP A 8 -5.71 0.60 -7.80
N GLY A 9 -6.16 0.01 -8.91
CA GLY A 9 -7.56 -0.12 -9.27
C GLY A 9 -8.20 1.15 -9.85
N VAL A 10 -9.52 1.20 -9.85
CA VAL A 10 -10.31 2.34 -10.31
C VAL A 10 -10.64 3.23 -9.11
N ARG A 11 -10.21 4.49 -9.13
CA ARG A 11 -10.42 5.46 -8.05
C ARG A 11 -11.08 6.73 -8.55
N GLY A 12 -11.78 7.43 -7.67
CA GLY A 12 -12.36 8.74 -7.93
C GLY A 12 -13.23 9.24 -6.80
N GLU A 13 -13.69 10.48 -6.92
CA GLU A 13 -14.69 11.04 -6.01
C GLU A 13 -15.98 10.21 -6.08
N ALA A 14 -16.40 9.70 -4.91
CA ALA A 14 -17.53 8.79 -4.83
C ALA A 14 -18.85 9.46 -5.25
N ASN A 15 -19.61 8.78 -6.08
CA ASN A 15 -20.87 9.24 -6.68
C ASN A 15 -20.73 10.45 -7.66
N VAL A 16 -19.49 10.81 -8.02
CA VAL A 16 -19.19 11.84 -9.04
C VAL A 16 -18.43 11.20 -10.18
N GLU A 17 -17.23 10.71 -9.94
CA GLU A 17 -16.39 9.98 -10.89
C GLU A 17 -16.59 8.46 -10.77
N LEU A 18 -16.53 7.95 -9.52
CA LEU A 18 -16.82 6.56 -9.19
C LEU A 18 -18.29 6.41 -8.83
N THR A 19 -19.15 6.31 -9.86
CA THR A 19 -20.61 6.23 -9.70
C THR A 19 -21.09 4.79 -9.46
N PRO A 20 -22.32 4.59 -8.93
CA PRO A 20 -22.93 3.26 -8.84
C PRO A 20 -23.05 2.54 -10.18
N GLU A 21 -23.30 3.27 -11.27
CA GLU A 21 -23.38 2.72 -12.61
C GLU A 21 -22.02 2.17 -13.06
N LEU A 22 -20.93 2.88 -12.76
CA LEU A 22 -19.57 2.40 -13.04
C LEU A 22 -19.26 1.18 -12.17
N ALA A 23 -19.58 1.21 -10.87
CA ALA A 23 -19.40 0.07 -9.97
C ALA A 23 -20.17 -1.18 -10.45
N PHE A 24 -21.42 -1.02 -10.91
CA PHE A 24 -22.19 -2.11 -11.51
C PHE A 24 -21.49 -2.68 -12.75
N LYS A 25 -21.00 -1.82 -13.64
CA LYS A 25 -20.30 -2.25 -14.86
C LYS A 25 -18.98 -2.96 -14.50
N LEU A 26 -18.21 -2.43 -13.53
CA LEU A 26 -16.98 -3.07 -13.05
C LEU A 26 -17.29 -4.47 -12.48
N GLY A 27 -18.34 -4.61 -11.68
CA GLY A 27 -18.78 -5.91 -11.19
C GLY A 27 -19.18 -6.87 -12.32
N ARG A 28 -19.96 -6.39 -13.31
CA ARG A 28 -20.43 -7.20 -14.43
C ARG A 28 -19.29 -7.62 -15.35
N PHE A 29 -18.47 -6.69 -15.79
CA PHE A 29 -17.41 -6.94 -16.77
C PHE A 29 -16.20 -7.58 -16.11
N GLY A 30 -15.77 -7.08 -14.94
CA GLY A 30 -14.68 -7.69 -14.16
C GLY A 30 -15.03 -9.11 -13.73
N GLY A 31 -16.22 -9.34 -13.22
CA GLY A 31 -16.69 -10.67 -12.88
C GLY A 31 -16.69 -11.63 -14.07
N TYR A 32 -17.14 -11.19 -15.23
CA TYR A 32 -17.12 -11.99 -16.45
C TYR A 32 -15.68 -12.35 -16.87
N VAL A 33 -14.78 -11.36 -16.95
CA VAL A 33 -13.39 -11.56 -17.36
C VAL A 33 -12.67 -12.52 -16.43
N LEU A 34 -12.88 -12.38 -15.11
CA LEU A 34 -12.20 -13.19 -14.10
C LEU A 34 -12.75 -14.62 -13.99
N SER A 35 -13.94 -14.88 -14.53
CA SER A 35 -14.59 -16.18 -14.46
C SER A 35 -14.59 -16.98 -15.78
N GLN A 36 -14.02 -16.45 -16.86
CA GLN A 36 -14.10 -17.05 -18.21
C GLN A 36 -13.54 -18.48 -18.31
N HIS A 37 -12.62 -18.86 -17.45
CA HIS A 37 -11.94 -20.16 -17.47
C HIS A 37 -12.41 -21.12 -16.38
N GLU A 38 -13.40 -20.73 -15.60
CA GLU A 38 -13.95 -21.56 -14.53
C GLU A 38 -14.91 -22.62 -15.11
N THR A 39 -14.75 -23.87 -14.68
CA THR A 39 -15.65 -24.98 -15.04
C THR A 39 -16.83 -25.10 -14.09
N ASP A 40 -16.64 -24.65 -12.86
CA ASP A 40 -17.65 -24.60 -11.82
C ASP A 40 -18.25 -23.19 -11.71
N ARG A 41 -19.26 -23.03 -10.87
CA ARG A 41 -19.84 -21.71 -10.60
C ARG A 41 -18.81 -20.81 -9.95
N PRO A 42 -18.43 -19.69 -10.60
CA PRO A 42 -17.39 -18.81 -10.07
C PRO A 42 -17.83 -18.15 -8.76
N ARG A 43 -16.89 -18.01 -7.83
CA ARG A 43 -17.09 -17.38 -6.53
C ARG A 43 -16.20 -16.16 -6.40
N VAL A 44 -16.75 -15.05 -5.88
CA VAL A 44 -16.02 -13.80 -5.68
C VAL A 44 -16.25 -13.29 -4.26
N PHE A 45 -15.17 -12.96 -3.58
CA PHE A 45 -15.22 -12.22 -2.32
C PHE A 45 -15.35 -10.72 -2.57
N VAL A 46 -16.19 -10.04 -1.78
CA VAL A 46 -16.32 -8.58 -1.81
C VAL A 46 -16.18 -8.05 -0.38
N ALA A 47 -15.26 -7.11 -0.20
CA ALA A 47 -15.03 -6.41 1.05
C ALA A 47 -14.95 -4.90 0.83
N ARG A 48 -15.05 -4.14 1.90
CA ARG A 48 -14.91 -2.69 1.90
C ARG A 48 -14.22 -2.17 3.15
N ASP A 49 -13.77 -0.93 3.09
CA ASP A 49 -13.42 -0.17 4.27
C ASP A 49 -14.67 0.47 4.94
N THR A 50 -14.45 1.44 5.80
CA THR A 50 -15.51 2.06 6.62
C THR A 50 -16.17 3.27 5.96
N ARG A 51 -15.79 3.68 4.75
CA ARG A 51 -16.34 4.84 4.03
C ARG A 51 -17.86 4.70 3.84
N ILE A 52 -18.59 5.79 4.06
CA ILE A 52 -20.05 5.81 3.88
C ILE A 52 -20.47 5.43 2.46
N SER A 53 -19.69 5.80 1.45
CA SER A 53 -19.93 5.45 0.05
C SER A 53 -19.73 3.97 -0.25
N GLY A 54 -19.07 3.22 0.65
CA GLY A 54 -18.76 1.81 0.47
C GLY A 54 -19.98 0.95 0.27
N GLU A 55 -21.04 1.12 1.06
CA GLU A 55 -22.28 0.33 0.95
C GLU A 55 -23.01 0.52 -0.38
N MET A 56 -23.03 1.76 -0.89
CA MET A 56 -23.62 2.08 -2.18
C MET A 56 -22.86 1.40 -3.32
N LEU A 57 -21.53 1.54 -3.32
CA LEU A 57 -20.67 0.96 -4.36
C LEU A 57 -20.66 -0.57 -4.29
N GLU A 58 -20.62 -1.15 -3.08
CA GLU A 58 -20.69 -2.59 -2.85
C GLU A 58 -22.01 -3.18 -3.41
N SER A 59 -23.14 -2.55 -3.11
CA SER A 59 -24.44 -3.01 -3.60
C SER A 59 -24.51 -2.99 -5.13
N ALA A 60 -24.01 -1.94 -5.77
CA ALA A 60 -23.99 -1.82 -7.22
C ALA A 60 -23.05 -2.84 -7.88
N LEU A 61 -21.84 -2.99 -7.35
CA LEU A 61 -20.85 -3.96 -7.83
C LEU A 61 -21.37 -5.39 -7.68
N ILE A 62 -21.94 -5.74 -6.55
CA ILE A 62 -22.56 -7.06 -6.29
C ILE A 62 -23.66 -7.32 -7.32
N ALA A 63 -24.56 -6.37 -7.58
CA ALA A 63 -25.59 -6.54 -8.59
C ALA A 63 -25.00 -6.84 -9.98
N GLY A 64 -23.86 -6.22 -10.33
CA GLY A 64 -23.11 -6.49 -11.55
C GLY A 64 -22.59 -7.93 -11.59
N LEU A 65 -21.93 -8.40 -10.53
CA LEU A 65 -21.41 -9.78 -10.40
C LEU A 65 -22.55 -10.83 -10.51
N LEU A 66 -23.64 -10.63 -9.77
CA LEU A 66 -24.80 -11.52 -9.80
C LEU A 66 -25.43 -11.63 -11.20
N SER A 67 -25.40 -10.52 -11.98
CA SER A 67 -25.99 -10.45 -13.31
C SER A 67 -25.26 -11.31 -14.36
N VAL A 68 -24.06 -11.81 -14.08
CA VAL A 68 -23.29 -12.73 -14.92
C VAL A 68 -23.16 -14.14 -14.30
N GLY A 69 -23.91 -14.41 -13.24
CA GLY A 69 -24.01 -15.75 -12.66
C GLY A 69 -23.01 -16.07 -11.55
N ILE A 70 -22.30 -15.09 -11.05
CA ILE A 70 -21.28 -15.27 -9.99
C ILE A 70 -21.93 -15.41 -8.63
N GLU A 71 -21.42 -16.34 -7.82
CA GLU A 71 -21.73 -16.47 -6.41
C GLU A 71 -20.86 -15.50 -5.60
N VAL A 72 -21.47 -14.52 -4.95
CA VAL A 72 -20.78 -13.47 -4.20
C VAL A 72 -20.83 -13.78 -2.71
N TYR A 73 -19.64 -13.74 -2.10
CA TYR A 73 -19.45 -13.84 -0.65
C TYR A 73 -19.12 -12.45 -0.11
N LYS A 74 -20.04 -11.85 0.63
CA LYS A 74 -19.87 -10.53 1.24
C LYS A 74 -19.12 -10.65 2.56
N LEU A 75 -17.92 -10.07 2.61
CA LEU A 75 -17.03 -10.09 3.78
C LEU A 75 -17.33 -8.96 4.77
N GLY A 76 -17.97 -7.87 4.30
CA GLY A 76 -18.17 -6.66 5.10
C GLY A 76 -16.89 -5.82 5.21
N VAL A 77 -16.65 -5.20 6.37
CA VAL A 77 -15.43 -4.42 6.63
C VAL A 77 -14.28 -5.37 6.89
N LEU A 78 -13.27 -5.31 6.03
CA LEU A 78 -12.06 -6.13 6.11
C LEU A 78 -10.88 -5.38 5.51
N ALA A 79 -9.67 -5.58 6.05
CA ALA A 79 -8.43 -5.06 5.48
C ALA A 79 -8.20 -5.59 4.05
N THR A 80 -7.64 -4.75 3.17
CA THR A 80 -7.27 -5.13 1.79
C THR A 80 -6.46 -6.44 1.73
N PRO A 81 -5.40 -6.62 2.53
CA PRO A 81 -4.64 -7.88 2.55
C PRO A 81 -5.45 -9.09 3.02
N GLY A 82 -6.50 -8.89 3.81
CA GLY A 82 -7.42 -9.94 4.18
C GLY A 82 -8.18 -10.51 2.99
N VAL A 83 -8.56 -9.68 2.01
CA VAL A 83 -9.16 -10.14 0.75
C VAL A 83 -8.18 -11.00 -0.03
N SER A 84 -6.97 -10.51 -0.24
CA SER A 84 -5.88 -11.23 -0.92
C SER A 84 -5.63 -12.62 -0.29
N TYR A 85 -5.50 -12.65 1.05
CA TYR A 85 -5.31 -13.88 1.80
C TYR A 85 -6.46 -14.88 1.61
N LEU A 86 -7.71 -14.43 1.76
CA LEU A 86 -8.90 -15.29 1.68
C LEU A 86 -9.11 -15.84 0.27
N VAL A 87 -8.90 -15.03 -0.78
CA VAL A 87 -9.02 -15.48 -2.18
C VAL A 87 -8.14 -16.70 -2.41
N ARG A 88 -6.90 -16.62 -1.99
CA ARG A 88 -5.89 -17.66 -2.19
C ARG A 88 -6.18 -18.93 -1.35
N THR A 89 -6.57 -18.73 -0.08
CA THR A 89 -6.74 -19.84 0.86
C THR A 89 -8.07 -20.58 0.70
N GLU A 90 -9.13 -19.87 0.35
CA GLU A 90 -10.47 -20.43 0.10
C GLU A 90 -10.66 -20.86 -1.36
N LYS A 91 -9.67 -20.63 -2.22
CA LYS A 91 -9.66 -21.02 -3.64
C LYS A 91 -10.90 -20.52 -4.38
N VAL A 92 -11.17 -19.22 -4.27
CA VAL A 92 -12.22 -18.55 -5.02
C VAL A 92 -11.64 -17.92 -6.30
N SER A 93 -12.49 -17.59 -7.25
CA SER A 93 -12.10 -17.10 -8.58
C SER A 93 -11.47 -15.71 -8.53
N ALA A 94 -11.93 -14.86 -7.61
CA ALA A 94 -11.43 -13.49 -7.45
C ALA A 94 -11.84 -12.87 -6.11
N GLY A 95 -11.22 -11.74 -5.80
CA GLY A 95 -11.62 -10.84 -4.70
C GLY A 95 -11.77 -9.41 -5.17
N VAL A 96 -12.63 -8.66 -4.52
CA VAL A 96 -12.80 -7.23 -4.76
C VAL A 96 -12.74 -6.49 -3.43
N MET A 97 -11.92 -5.45 -3.38
CA MET A 97 -11.87 -4.52 -2.26
C MET A 97 -12.36 -3.14 -2.70
N ILE A 98 -13.28 -2.58 -1.91
CA ILE A 98 -13.82 -1.23 -2.11
C ILE A 98 -13.18 -0.30 -1.08
N SER A 99 -12.18 0.44 -1.51
CA SER A 99 -11.41 1.40 -0.70
C SER A 99 -10.56 2.32 -1.57
N ALA A 100 -10.30 3.53 -1.06
CA ALA A 100 -9.29 4.45 -1.59
C ALA A 100 -8.07 4.60 -0.64
N SER A 101 -7.78 3.57 0.17
CA SER A 101 -6.61 3.53 1.05
C SER A 101 -6.51 4.77 1.97
N HIS A 102 -5.45 5.56 1.86
CA HIS A 102 -5.17 6.72 2.70
C HIS A 102 -5.88 8.03 2.27
N ASN A 103 -6.66 8.00 1.18
CA ASN A 103 -7.40 9.18 0.74
C ASN A 103 -8.51 9.59 1.73
N PRO A 104 -8.98 10.84 1.72
CA PRO A 104 -10.14 11.28 2.49
C PRO A 104 -11.41 10.50 2.18
N ALA A 105 -12.44 10.59 3.05
CA ALA A 105 -13.71 9.89 2.90
C ALA A 105 -14.49 10.24 1.62
N LEU A 106 -14.20 11.39 1.01
CA LEU A 106 -14.81 11.84 -0.25
C LEU A 106 -14.49 10.89 -1.41
N ASP A 107 -13.28 10.34 -1.42
CA ASP A 107 -12.83 9.40 -2.44
C ASP A 107 -13.22 7.96 -2.10
N ASN A 108 -13.33 7.12 -3.14
CA ASN A 108 -13.37 5.68 -2.99
C ASN A 108 -12.67 5.00 -4.17
N GLY A 109 -12.53 3.67 -4.11
CA GLY A 109 -11.87 2.89 -5.15
C GLY A 109 -12.41 1.47 -5.21
N ILE A 110 -12.14 0.79 -6.32
CA ILE A 110 -12.46 -0.62 -6.53
C ILE A 110 -11.20 -1.32 -7.04
N LYS A 111 -10.69 -2.26 -6.25
CA LYS A 111 -9.49 -3.04 -6.52
C LYS A 111 -9.88 -4.51 -6.74
N PHE A 112 -9.30 -5.14 -7.74
CA PHE A 112 -9.53 -6.56 -8.03
C PHE A 112 -8.30 -7.39 -7.71
N PHE A 113 -8.54 -8.61 -7.22
CA PHE A 113 -7.53 -9.63 -6.95
C PHE A 113 -7.87 -10.89 -7.73
N GLY A 114 -6.87 -11.45 -8.42
CA GLY A 114 -7.00 -12.75 -9.09
C GLY A 114 -7.05 -13.91 -8.09
N SER A 115 -7.33 -15.10 -8.59
CA SER A 115 -7.42 -16.33 -7.77
C SER A 115 -6.11 -16.69 -7.05
N ASP A 116 -4.99 -16.15 -7.48
CA ASP A 116 -3.67 -16.26 -6.85
C ASP A 116 -3.43 -15.24 -5.71
N GLY A 117 -4.40 -14.34 -5.46
CA GLY A 117 -4.35 -13.30 -4.42
C GLY A 117 -3.51 -12.08 -4.80
N PHE A 118 -3.00 -11.99 -6.00
CA PHE A 118 -2.34 -10.77 -6.50
C PHE A 118 -3.36 -9.81 -7.14
N LYS A 119 -3.02 -8.52 -7.20
CA LYS A 119 -3.75 -7.55 -8.02
C LYS A 119 -3.74 -7.99 -9.47
N LEU A 120 -4.73 -7.55 -10.25
CA LEU A 120 -4.81 -7.89 -11.67
C LEU A 120 -3.58 -7.40 -12.43
N ASP A 121 -3.21 -8.18 -13.46
CA ASP A 121 -2.25 -7.76 -14.47
C ASP A 121 -2.88 -6.80 -15.49
N ASP A 122 -2.03 -6.07 -16.25
CA ASP A 122 -2.46 -5.10 -17.26
C ASP A 122 -3.38 -5.71 -18.31
N ASP A 123 -3.14 -6.95 -18.72
CA ASP A 123 -3.91 -7.60 -19.78
C ASP A 123 -5.36 -7.78 -19.34
N ARG A 124 -5.59 -8.19 -18.09
CA ARG A 124 -6.93 -8.34 -17.51
C ARG A 124 -7.62 -6.99 -17.30
N GLU A 125 -6.89 -5.99 -16.82
CA GLU A 125 -7.42 -4.63 -16.68
C GLU A 125 -7.84 -4.05 -18.02
N LEU A 126 -7.03 -4.18 -19.07
CA LEU A 126 -7.34 -3.73 -20.43
C LEU A 126 -8.53 -4.50 -21.03
N GLU A 127 -8.70 -5.79 -20.74
CA GLU A 127 -9.86 -6.56 -21.16
C GLU A 127 -11.15 -6.03 -20.54
N ILE A 128 -11.12 -5.67 -19.25
CA ILE A 128 -12.26 -5.04 -18.55
C ILE A 128 -12.54 -3.66 -19.14
N GLU A 129 -11.53 -2.84 -19.40
CA GLU A 129 -11.66 -1.50 -19.99
C GLU A 129 -12.27 -1.55 -21.41
N ALA A 130 -11.87 -2.54 -22.20
CA ALA A 130 -12.45 -2.73 -23.54
C ALA A 130 -13.96 -3.00 -23.49
N LEU A 131 -14.42 -3.72 -22.44
CA LEU A 131 -15.84 -3.95 -22.22
C LEU A 131 -16.56 -2.69 -21.69
N LEU A 132 -15.89 -1.89 -20.84
CA LEU A 132 -16.44 -0.62 -20.36
C LEU A 132 -16.64 0.40 -21.48
N ASP A 133 -15.74 0.45 -22.45
CA ASP A 133 -15.80 1.36 -23.61
C ASP A 133 -16.66 0.82 -24.76
N ALA A 134 -17.13 -0.43 -24.68
CA ALA A 134 -17.98 -1.01 -25.72
C ALA A 134 -19.33 -0.27 -25.82
N LYS A 135 -19.78 -0.01 -27.06
CA LYS A 135 -21.05 0.69 -27.29
C LYS A 135 -22.27 -0.09 -26.80
N GLU A 136 -22.18 -1.41 -26.81
CA GLU A 136 -23.25 -2.33 -26.41
C GLU A 136 -22.70 -3.42 -25.49
N ASP A 137 -23.43 -3.73 -24.44
CA ASP A 137 -23.17 -4.86 -23.56
C ASP A 137 -23.68 -6.15 -24.18
N THR A 138 -22.77 -6.91 -24.77
CA THR A 138 -23.06 -8.19 -25.44
C THR A 138 -22.85 -9.41 -24.55
N LEU A 139 -22.49 -9.22 -23.26
CA LEU A 139 -22.25 -10.32 -22.33
C LEU A 139 -23.52 -11.13 -22.07
N PRO A 140 -23.39 -12.42 -21.76
CA PRO A 140 -24.51 -13.27 -21.40
C PRO A 140 -25.36 -12.67 -20.26
N ARG A 141 -26.68 -12.86 -20.37
CA ARG A 141 -27.65 -12.49 -19.33
C ARG A 141 -28.39 -13.74 -18.87
N PRO A 142 -27.75 -14.53 -17.98
CA PRO A 142 -28.40 -15.71 -17.44
C PRO A 142 -29.68 -15.36 -16.69
N SER A 143 -30.62 -16.30 -16.63
CA SER A 143 -31.90 -16.14 -15.93
C SER A 143 -32.14 -17.34 -14.99
N ALA A 144 -33.09 -17.22 -14.11
CA ALA A 144 -33.49 -18.26 -13.15
C ALA A 144 -32.25 -18.86 -12.42
N GLN A 145 -32.01 -20.15 -12.58
CA GLN A 145 -30.89 -20.84 -11.92
C GLN A 145 -29.51 -20.38 -12.38
N GLY A 146 -29.44 -19.64 -13.49
CA GLY A 146 -28.19 -19.09 -14.00
C GLY A 146 -27.78 -17.75 -13.34
N LEU A 147 -28.68 -17.12 -12.56
CA LEU A 147 -28.32 -15.90 -11.80
C LEU A 147 -27.35 -16.24 -10.66
N GLY A 148 -26.48 -15.29 -10.34
CA GLY A 148 -25.62 -15.34 -9.17
C GLY A 148 -26.39 -15.32 -7.86
N THR A 149 -25.75 -15.70 -6.78
CA THR A 149 -26.30 -15.68 -5.42
C THR A 149 -25.42 -14.87 -4.50
N LEU A 150 -26.01 -14.21 -3.50
CA LEU A 150 -25.29 -13.46 -2.47
C LEU A 150 -25.34 -14.22 -1.15
N VAL A 151 -24.17 -14.35 -0.52
CA VAL A 151 -23.99 -15.00 0.79
C VAL A 151 -23.24 -14.02 1.70
N ASP A 152 -23.78 -13.74 2.87
CA ASP A 152 -23.01 -13.04 3.91
C ASP A 152 -21.96 -14.00 4.49
N TYR A 153 -20.71 -13.57 4.57
CA TYR A 153 -19.59 -14.44 4.97
C TYR A 153 -18.72 -13.77 6.06
N PRO A 154 -19.27 -13.54 7.27
CA PRO A 154 -18.54 -12.92 8.38
C PRO A 154 -17.37 -13.78 8.88
N GLU A 155 -17.36 -15.08 8.60
CA GLU A 155 -16.28 -16.00 8.95
C GLU A 155 -14.94 -15.61 8.29
N GLY A 156 -14.97 -14.87 7.19
CA GLY A 156 -13.78 -14.40 6.50
C GLY A 156 -12.90 -13.54 7.39
N LEU A 157 -13.48 -12.59 8.12
CA LEU A 157 -12.77 -11.77 9.10
C LEU A 157 -12.07 -12.63 10.14
N ARG A 158 -12.78 -13.60 10.74
CA ARG A 158 -12.20 -14.48 11.78
C ARG A 158 -11.08 -15.38 11.25
N LYS A 159 -11.16 -15.81 9.99
CA LYS A 159 -10.09 -16.59 9.34
C LYS A 159 -8.83 -15.74 9.15
N TYR A 160 -8.99 -14.49 8.74
CA TYR A 160 -7.87 -13.55 8.62
C TYR A 160 -7.25 -13.24 9.99
N GLU A 161 -8.04 -12.95 11.02
CA GLU A 161 -7.54 -12.76 12.39
C GLU A 161 -6.72 -13.96 12.86
N LYS A 162 -7.25 -15.18 12.71
CA LYS A 162 -6.52 -16.42 13.10
C LYS A 162 -5.24 -16.65 12.33
N PHE A 163 -5.21 -16.26 11.06
CA PHE A 163 -3.99 -16.30 10.28
C PHE A 163 -2.97 -15.30 10.87
N MET A 164 -3.36 -14.06 11.13
CA MET A 164 -2.50 -13.06 11.75
C MET A 164 -1.93 -13.55 13.09
N GLU A 165 -2.78 -14.04 13.99
CA GLU A 165 -2.38 -14.63 15.28
C GLU A 165 -1.30 -15.71 15.08
N SER A 166 -1.47 -16.59 14.07
CA SER A 166 -0.55 -17.71 13.80
C SER A 166 0.85 -17.29 13.34
N THR A 167 1.00 -16.06 12.85
CA THR A 167 2.29 -15.50 12.41
C THR A 167 3.05 -14.79 13.53
N GLY A 168 2.36 -14.49 14.63
CA GLY A 168 2.87 -13.76 15.78
C GLY A 168 3.49 -14.67 16.86
N ILE A 169 3.80 -14.02 17.94
CA ILE A 169 4.27 -14.65 19.19
C ILE A 169 3.54 -14.01 20.38
N ASP A 170 3.66 -14.61 21.54
CA ASP A 170 3.14 -14.04 22.79
C ASP A 170 3.78 -12.67 23.11
N LEU A 171 2.95 -11.63 23.19
CA LEU A 171 3.35 -10.26 23.48
C LEU A 171 3.10 -9.86 24.94
N GLU A 172 2.86 -10.82 25.87
CA GLU A 172 2.64 -10.54 27.29
C GLU A 172 3.69 -9.55 27.83
N GLY A 173 3.21 -8.47 28.48
CA GLY A 173 4.04 -7.40 29.04
C GLY A 173 4.48 -6.34 28.04
N MET A 174 4.12 -6.42 26.74
CA MET A 174 4.36 -5.37 25.76
C MET A 174 3.15 -4.42 25.70
N LYS A 175 3.40 -3.12 25.81
CA LYS A 175 2.38 -2.06 25.66
C LYS A 175 2.36 -1.55 24.24
N VAL A 176 1.25 -1.75 23.55
CA VAL A 176 1.07 -1.40 22.13
C VAL A 176 -0.01 -0.33 21.98
N ALA A 177 0.32 0.81 21.41
CA ALA A 177 -0.65 1.82 20.99
C ALA A 177 -1.05 1.58 19.52
N LEU A 178 -2.34 1.47 19.25
CA LEU A 178 -2.89 1.25 17.91
C LEU A 178 -3.61 2.50 17.41
N ASP A 179 -3.39 2.87 16.16
CA ASP A 179 -4.20 3.82 15.41
C ASP A 179 -4.79 3.11 14.19
N THR A 180 -6.08 2.86 14.23
CA THR A 180 -6.78 2.11 13.17
C THR A 180 -7.38 3.02 12.09
N ALA A 181 -7.00 4.30 12.06
CA ALA A 181 -7.38 5.29 11.04
C ALA A 181 -8.90 5.47 10.86
N ASN A 182 -9.74 5.05 11.79
CA ASN A 182 -11.19 4.85 11.59
C ASN A 182 -11.49 4.00 10.33
N GLY A 183 -10.55 3.17 9.90
CA GLY A 183 -10.57 2.37 8.67
C GLY A 183 -10.84 0.89 8.91
N ALA A 184 -10.45 0.07 7.95
CA ALA A 184 -10.70 -1.37 7.96
C ALA A 184 -9.99 -2.11 9.11
N ALA A 185 -8.87 -1.57 9.62
CA ALA A 185 -8.18 -2.13 10.78
C ALA A 185 -9.03 -2.15 12.07
N THR A 186 -10.08 -1.31 12.17
CA THR A 186 -11.01 -1.28 13.31
C THR A 186 -11.68 -2.64 13.54
N ALA A 187 -11.87 -3.41 12.46
CA ALA A 187 -12.54 -4.70 12.53
C ALA A 187 -11.66 -5.81 13.15
N SER A 188 -10.34 -5.73 13.04
CA SER A 188 -9.42 -6.85 13.33
C SER A 188 -8.26 -6.50 14.25
N ALA A 189 -7.60 -5.35 14.10
CA ALA A 189 -6.31 -5.08 14.76
C ALA A 189 -6.37 -5.23 16.29
N ARG A 190 -7.43 -4.68 16.91
CA ARG A 190 -7.64 -4.80 18.35
C ARG A 190 -7.68 -6.27 18.81
N ASN A 191 -8.47 -7.09 18.13
CA ASN A 191 -8.65 -8.50 18.50
C ASN A 191 -7.34 -9.27 18.35
N ILE A 192 -6.62 -9.06 17.24
CA ILE A 192 -5.35 -9.72 16.96
C ILE A 192 -4.33 -9.44 18.08
N PHE A 193 -4.13 -8.17 18.44
CA PHE A 193 -3.14 -7.82 19.47
C PHE A 193 -3.56 -8.26 20.88
N LEU A 194 -4.87 -8.30 21.20
CA LEU A 194 -5.38 -8.89 22.43
C LEU A 194 -5.17 -10.41 22.48
N ASP A 195 -5.44 -11.11 21.39
CA ASP A 195 -5.25 -12.57 21.28
C ASP A 195 -3.75 -12.94 21.33
N LEU A 196 -2.85 -12.00 20.99
CA LEU A 196 -1.40 -12.11 21.21
C LEU A 196 -0.95 -11.65 22.62
N ASN A 197 -1.87 -11.37 23.55
CA ASN A 197 -1.62 -10.96 24.94
C ASN A 197 -0.90 -9.59 25.10
N ALA A 198 -1.00 -8.68 24.14
CA ALA A 198 -0.49 -7.33 24.30
C ALA A 198 -1.39 -6.47 25.22
N ASP A 199 -0.78 -5.54 25.97
CA ASP A 199 -1.49 -4.47 26.67
C ASP A 199 -1.73 -3.32 25.69
N ILE A 200 -2.99 -3.11 25.26
CA ILE A 200 -3.29 -2.20 24.17
C ILE A 200 -4.00 -0.92 24.59
N SER A 201 -3.66 0.17 23.92
CA SER A 201 -4.46 1.40 23.84
C SER A 201 -4.77 1.72 22.38
N VAL A 202 -5.96 2.24 22.09
CA VAL A 202 -6.44 2.39 20.69
C VAL A 202 -7.01 3.78 20.47
N ILE A 203 -6.66 4.38 19.34
CA ILE A 203 -7.29 5.58 18.76
C ILE A 203 -7.74 5.29 17.32
N GLY A 204 -8.53 6.21 16.75
CA GLY A 204 -9.04 6.04 15.40
C GLY A 204 -9.92 4.80 15.23
N ASP A 205 -10.66 4.37 16.26
CA ASP A 205 -11.45 3.12 16.30
C ASP A 205 -12.97 3.35 16.36
N GLN A 206 -13.43 4.57 16.03
CA GLN A 206 -14.85 4.96 16.04
C GLN A 206 -15.28 5.44 14.64
N PRO A 207 -15.34 4.56 13.63
CA PRO A 207 -15.68 4.96 12.27
C PRO A 207 -17.14 5.42 12.19
N ASP A 208 -17.37 6.60 11.60
CA ASP A 208 -18.70 7.15 11.31
C ASP A 208 -19.02 7.20 9.80
N GLY A 209 -18.11 6.70 8.97
CA GLY A 209 -18.19 6.70 7.53
C GLY A 209 -17.60 7.93 6.84
N LEU A 210 -17.28 8.99 7.57
CA LEU A 210 -16.75 10.25 7.07
C LEU A 210 -15.38 10.60 7.65
N ASN A 211 -15.00 9.97 8.75
CA ASN A 211 -13.79 10.29 9.51
C ASN A 211 -12.59 9.36 9.25
N ILE A 212 -12.64 8.52 8.21
CA ILE A 212 -11.51 7.67 7.81
C ILE A 212 -10.29 8.54 7.43
N ASN A 213 -9.11 8.23 8.00
CA ASN A 213 -7.85 8.98 7.81
C ASN A 213 -7.90 10.46 8.23
N ASP A 214 -8.95 10.93 8.90
CA ASP A 214 -9.08 12.34 9.26
C ASP A 214 -8.31 12.64 10.57
N GLY A 215 -7.10 13.17 10.43
CA GLY A 215 -6.20 13.48 11.53
C GLY A 215 -5.72 12.26 12.32
N VAL A 216 -5.86 11.07 11.77
CA VAL A 216 -5.44 9.77 12.33
C VAL A 216 -4.84 8.89 11.24
N GLY A 217 -4.20 7.79 11.64
CA GLY A 217 -3.63 6.78 10.75
C GLY A 217 -2.23 7.12 10.24
N SER A 218 -1.74 6.31 9.31
CA SER A 218 -0.35 6.32 8.86
C SER A 218 0.13 7.63 8.22
N THR A 219 -0.78 8.46 7.72
CA THR A 219 -0.47 9.79 7.16
C THR A 219 -0.57 10.93 8.17
N HIS A 220 -1.13 10.68 9.36
CA HIS A 220 -1.31 11.63 10.45
C HIS A 220 -0.97 11.00 11.81
N PRO A 221 0.31 10.65 12.06
CA PRO A 221 0.72 9.90 13.25
C PRO A 221 0.82 10.74 14.53
N GLU A 222 0.54 12.05 14.49
CA GLU A 222 0.77 12.98 15.58
C GLU A 222 -0.01 12.62 16.86
N GLN A 223 -1.25 12.16 16.70
CA GLN A 223 -2.06 11.69 17.84
C GLN A 223 -1.47 10.40 18.43
N LEU A 224 -1.02 9.47 17.58
CA LEU A 224 -0.39 8.23 18.04
C LEU A 224 0.95 8.52 18.77
N GLN A 225 1.77 9.45 18.26
CA GLN A 225 3.01 9.88 18.92
C GLN A 225 2.73 10.43 20.34
N SER A 226 1.66 11.20 20.49
CA SER A 226 1.23 11.73 21.79
C SER A 226 0.78 10.60 22.73
N LEU A 227 -0.08 9.68 22.22
CA LEU A 227 -0.59 8.54 22.97
C LEU A 227 0.55 7.63 23.47
N VAL A 228 1.54 7.34 22.61
CA VAL A 228 2.73 6.53 23.00
C VAL A 228 3.47 7.15 24.17
N ARG A 229 3.76 8.44 24.13
CA ARG A 229 4.46 9.16 25.20
C ARG A 229 3.64 9.23 26.49
N GLU A 230 2.34 9.51 26.40
CA GLU A 230 1.45 9.66 27.54
C GLU A 230 1.23 8.35 28.31
N ASN A 231 1.07 7.25 27.58
CA ASN A 231 0.80 5.92 28.15
C ASN A 231 2.07 5.13 28.46
N GLY A 232 3.24 5.62 28.00
CA GLY A 232 4.50 4.87 28.08
C GLY A 232 4.41 3.56 27.33
N SER A 233 3.88 3.60 26.09
CA SER A 233 3.80 2.43 25.23
C SER A 233 5.18 2.07 24.70
N ASP A 234 5.44 0.78 24.50
CA ASP A 234 6.70 0.30 23.92
C ASP A 234 6.78 0.55 22.43
N ILE A 235 5.62 0.61 21.77
CA ILE A 235 5.47 0.85 20.34
C ILE A 235 4.09 1.43 20.02
N GLY A 236 4.03 2.33 19.03
CA GLY A 236 2.82 2.76 18.35
C GLY A 236 2.74 2.21 16.93
N LEU A 237 1.55 1.85 16.46
CA LEU A 237 1.29 1.22 15.16
C LEU A 237 0.12 1.94 14.49
N ALA A 238 0.41 2.73 13.44
CA ALA A 238 -0.59 3.46 12.67
C ALA A 238 -0.81 2.78 11.32
N PHE A 239 -2.05 2.38 11.08
CA PHE A 239 -2.50 1.83 9.80
C PHE A 239 -3.08 2.93 8.89
N ASP A 240 -3.26 2.65 7.61
CA ASP A 240 -4.07 3.48 6.73
C ASP A 240 -5.49 2.91 6.59
N GLY A 241 -6.35 3.60 5.82
CA GLY A 241 -7.78 3.31 5.79
C GLY A 241 -8.16 1.89 5.39
N ASP A 242 -7.36 1.21 4.55
CA ASP A 242 -7.58 -0.20 4.18
C ASP A 242 -6.52 -1.16 4.75
N SER A 243 -5.65 -0.63 5.63
CA SER A 243 -4.70 -1.40 6.43
C SER A 243 -3.65 -2.17 5.62
N ASP A 244 -3.32 -1.70 4.43
CA ASP A 244 -2.24 -2.27 3.62
C ASP A 244 -0.87 -1.64 3.93
N ARG A 245 -0.85 -0.57 4.78
CA ARG A 245 0.35 0.15 5.23
C ARG A 245 0.47 0.17 6.74
N LEU A 246 1.73 0.30 7.20
CA LEU A 246 2.11 0.53 8.58
C LEU A 246 3.15 1.64 8.69
N ILE A 247 2.89 2.62 9.53
CA ILE A 247 3.91 3.51 10.10
C ILE A 247 3.97 3.23 11.60
N ALA A 248 5.17 3.01 12.12
CA ALA A 248 5.35 2.78 13.54
C ALA A 248 5.89 4.03 14.24
N VAL A 249 5.72 4.03 15.57
CA VAL A 249 6.21 5.08 16.48
C VAL A 249 6.98 4.39 17.60
N ASP A 250 8.20 4.81 17.86
CA ASP A 250 9.00 4.26 18.95
C ASP A 250 8.56 4.78 20.32
N GLU A 251 9.11 4.23 21.38
CA GLU A 251 8.78 4.58 22.77
C GLU A 251 9.09 6.04 23.15
N ASN A 252 9.85 6.75 22.32
CA ASN A 252 10.14 8.18 22.50
C ASN A 252 9.15 9.06 21.73
N GLY A 253 8.29 8.45 20.92
CA GLY A 253 7.35 9.14 20.04
C GLY A 253 7.95 9.52 18.68
N GLU A 254 9.08 8.92 18.27
CA GLU A 254 9.70 9.17 16.98
C GLU A 254 9.15 8.22 15.91
N ILE A 255 9.00 8.73 14.69
CA ILE A 255 8.45 7.95 13.56
C ILE A 255 9.47 6.92 13.07
N VAL A 256 8.97 5.71 12.85
CA VAL A 256 9.66 4.59 12.21
C VAL A 256 8.90 4.26 10.93
N ASP A 257 9.39 4.77 9.81
CA ASP A 257 8.75 4.65 8.50
C ASP A 257 8.99 3.27 7.84
N GLY A 258 8.42 3.07 6.64
CA GLY A 258 8.53 1.80 5.92
C GLY A 258 9.97 1.39 5.62
N ASP A 259 10.88 2.32 5.36
CA ASP A 259 12.29 2.01 5.11
C ASP A 259 12.96 1.45 6.37
N LYS A 260 12.75 2.09 7.53
CA LYS A 260 13.25 1.58 8.82
C LYS A 260 12.62 0.24 9.18
N ILE A 261 11.30 0.08 8.96
CA ILE A 261 10.59 -1.18 9.20
C ILE A 261 11.17 -2.31 8.34
N MET A 262 11.36 -2.07 7.04
CA MET A 262 11.96 -3.04 6.12
C MET A 262 13.39 -3.39 6.52
N PHE A 263 14.18 -2.41 6.97
CA PHE A 263 15.53 -2.66 7.49
C PHE A 263 15.50 -3.57 8.72
N ILE A 264 14.67 -3.26 9.70
CA ILE A 264 14.57 -4.02 10.96
C ILE A 264 14.16 -5.47 10.69
N ILE A 265 13.09 -5.67 9.92
CA ILE A 265 12.60 -7.02 9.57
C ILE A 265 13.60 -7.73 8.67
N GLY A 266 14.15 -7.05 7.67
CA GLY A 266 15.10 -7.63 6.73
C GLY A 266 16.41 -8.06 7.38
N LYS A 267 16.98 -7.24 8.27
CA LYS A 267 18.17 -7.60 9.05
C LYS A 267 17.91 -8.83 9.93
N TYR A 268 16.78 -8.84 10.63
CA TYR A 268 16.39 -9.98 11.46
C TYR A 268 16.24 -11.27 10.62
N LEU A 269 15.60 -11.22 9.43
CA LEU A 269 15.50 -12.35 8.53
C LEU A 269 16.86 -12.77 7.96
N SER A 270 17.72 -11.81 7.63
CA SER A 270 19.09 -12.06 7.16
C SER A 270 19.92 -12.78 8.21
N ASP A 271 19.91 -12.31 9.46
CA ASP A 271 20.62 -12.91 10.59
C ASP A 271 20.19 -14.37 10.86
N LYS A 272 18.92 -14.68 10.53
CA LYS A 272 18.36 -16.05 10.63
C LYS A 272 18.55 -16.88 9.37
N GLY A 273 19.12 -16.33 8.30
CA GLY A 273 19.23 -17.01 6.99
C GLY A 273 17.88 -17.23 6.30
N GLN A 274 16.88 -16.41 6.62
CA GLN A 274 15.51 -16.49 6.11
C GLN A 274 15.18 -15.39 5.08
N LEU A 275 16.08 -14.42 4.86
CA LEU A 275 15.91 -13.43 3.79
C LEU A 275 16.32 -14.05 2.46
N ALA A 276 15.37 -14.23 1.56
CA ALA A 276 15.59 -14.87 0.27
C ALA A 276 16.69 -14.14 -0.53
N GLN A 277 17.74 -14.87 -0.91
CA GLN A 277 18.92 -14.34 -1.61
C GLN A 277 19.56 -13.14 -0.92
N ASN A 278 19.32 -12.98 0.38
CA ASN A 278 19.76 -11.85 1.20
C ASN A 278 19.42 -10.48 0.57
N THR A 279 18.22 -10.36 -0.02
CA THR A 279 17.82 -9.19 -0.83
C THR A 279 16.47 -8.62 -0.36
N ILE A 280 16.38 -7.29 -0.29
CA ILE A 280 15.12 -6.54 -0.08
C ILE A 280 14.78 -5.81 -1.37
N VAL A 281 13.52 -5.91 -1.80
CA VAL A 281 13.00 -5.13 -2.94
C VAL A 281 12.46 -3.80 -2.43
N THR A 282 12.89 -2.70 -3.06
CA THR A 282 12.53 -1.34 -2.67
C THR A 282 12.30 -0.47 -3.90
N THR A 283 11.90 0.76 -3.74
CA THR A 283 11.68 1.69 -4.86
C THR A 283 12.76 2.78 -4.92
N VAL A 284 12.80 3.50 -6.03
CA VAL A 284 13.65 4.70 -6.18
C VAL A 284 13.33 5.80 -5.16
N MET A 285 12.24 5.70 -4.40
CA MET A 285 11.89 6.68 -3.36
C MET A 285 12.45 6.34 -1.99
N SER A 286 12.93 5.12 -1.75
CA SER A 286 13.54 4.75 -0.47
C SER A 286 14.75 5.62 -0.16
N ASN A 287 14.88 6.02 1.09
CA ASN A 287 15.88 6.98 1.56
C ASN A 287 17.32 6.47 1.37
N LEU A 288 18.24 7.36 1.02
CA LEU A 288 19.66 7.02 0.87
C LEU A 288 20.25 6.39 2.14
N GLY A 289 19.79 6.82 3.32
CA GLY A 289 20.22 6.25 4.59
C GLY A 289 19.84 4.79 4.77
N PHE A 290 18.67 4.39 4.26
CA PHE A 290 18.26 2.99 4.21
C PHE A 290 19.18 2.18 3.30
N HIS A 291 19.47 2.68 2.10
CA HIS A 291 20.41 2.01 1.19
C HIS A 291 21.80 1.82 1.79
N LYS A 292 22.32 2.87 2.46
CA LYS A 292 23.64 2.79 3.14
C LYS A 292 23.62 1.81 4.32
N ALA A 293 22.49 1.73 5.06
CA ALA A 293 22.34 0.77 6.14
C ALA A 293 22.34 -0.67 5.63
N LEU A 294 21.64 -0.95 4.53
CA LEU A 294 21.67 -2.27 3.87
C LEU A 294 23.09 -2.65 3.41
N ASP A 295 23.80 -1.72 2.75
CA ASP A 295 25.18 -1.95 2.28
C ASP A 295 26.12 -2.28 3.46
N ARG A 296 25.96 -1.59 4.60
CA ARG A 296 26.74 -1.85 5.82
C ARG A 296 26.54 -3.25 6.38
N GLU A 297 25.28 -3.75 6.34
CA GLU A 297 24.91 -5.08 6.82
C GLU A 297 25.14 -6.19 5.76
N GLY A 298 25.60 -5.83 4.55
CA GLY A 298 25.79 -6.78 3.44
C GLY A 298 24.49 -7.34 2.88
N ILE A 299 23.37 -6.62 3.07
CA ILE A 299 22.05 -6.98 2.51
C ILE A 299 21.93 -6.35 1.14
N HIS A 300 21.58 -7.15 0.14
CA HIS A 300 21.39 -6.68 -1.22
C HIS A 300 20.04 -5.95 -1.37
N LYS A 301 19.95 -5.09 -2.38
CA LYS A 301 18.73 -4.34 -2.72
C LYS A 301 18.42 -4.49 -4.19
N ALA A 302 17.14 -4.74 -4.51
CA ALA A 302 16.58 -4.66 -5.85
C ALA A 302 15.70 -3.40 -5.90
N ILE A 303 16.05 -2.43 -6.74
CA ILE A 303 15.40 -1.11 -6.78
C ILE A 303 14.47 -1.06 -7.99
N THR A 304 13.19 -0.76 -7.75
CA THR A 304 12.16 -0.66 -8.78
C THR A 304 11.66 0.78 -8.94
N ALA A 305 10.83 1.01 -9.95
CA ALA A 305 10.04 2.23 -10.06
C ALA A 305 9.05 2.35 -8.88
N VAL A 306 8.49 3.55 -8.68
CA VAL A 306 7.48 3.80 -7.64
C VAL A 306 6.18 3.10 -7.97
N GLY A 307 5.64 2.39 -6.99
CA GLY A 307 4.37 1.66 -7.05
C GLY A 307 4.55 0.22 -6.58
N ASP A 308 3.66 -0.20 -5.70
CA ASP A 308 3.63 -1.54 -5.11
C ASP A 308 3.63 -2.67 -6.15
N ARG A 309 2.98 -2.44 -7.29
CA ARG A 309 2.95 -3.34 -8.42
C ARG A 309 4.35 -3.73 -8.90
N TYR A 310 5.25 -2.75 -9.09
CA TYR A 310 6.62 -3.01 -9.55
C TYR A 310 7.44 -3.76 -8.51
N VAL A 311 7.18 -3.49 -7.22
CA VAL A 311 7.79 -4.23 -6.11
C VAL A 311 7.36 -5.69 -6.15
N VAL A 312 6.05 -5.95 -6.25
CA VAL A 312 5.49 -7.31 -6.34
C VAL A 312 6.01 -8.06 -7.56
N GLU A 313 6.02 -7.42 -8.74
CA GLU A 313 6.54 -8.02 -9.97
C GLU A 313 8.00 -8.48 -9.83
N GLU A 314 8.86 -7.62 -9.26
CA GLU A 314 10.26 -7.97 -9.04
C GLU A 314 10.41 -9.08 -8.00
N MET A 315 9.63 -9.03 -6.90
CA MET A 315 9.63 -10.09 -5.89
C MET A 315 9.24 -11.45 -6.49
N ARG A 316 8.17 -11.50 -7.30
CA ARG A 316 7.71 -12.72 -7.98
C ARG A 316 8.73 -13.26 -8.99
N LYS A 317 9.27 -12.38 -9.82
CA LYS A 317 10.22 -12.73 -10.88
C LYS A 317 11.51 -13.29 -10.32
N SER A 318 12.01 -12.71 -9.25
CA SER A 318 13.32 -13.03 -8.68
C SER A 318 13.25 -13.95 -7.46
N GLY A 319 12.05 -14.21 -6.93
CA GLY A 319 11.84 -15.07 -5.77
C GLY A 319 12.28 -14.43 -4.45
N TYR A 320 12.18 -13.11 -4.33
CA TYR A 320 12.44 -12.38 -3.09
C TYR A 320 11.21 -12.42 -2.16
N ASN A 321 11.43 -12.45 -0.85
CA ASN A 321 10.35 -12.60 0.13
C ASN A 321 10.08 -11.36 0.99
N LEU A 322 10.89 -10.29 0.89
CA LEU A 322 10.67 -9.02 1.55
C LEU A 322 10.83 -7.86 0.58
N GLY A 323 9.87 -6.97 0.57
CA GLY A 323 9.94 -5.73 -0.21
C GLY A 323 8.89 -4.72 0.23
N GLY A 324 8.95 -3.50 -0.31
CA GLY A 324 7.96 -2.48 0.00
C GLY A 324 8.41 -1.07 -0.32
N GLU A 325 7.74 -0.12 0.30
CA GLU A 325 7.91 1.31 0.08
C GLU A 325 8.07 2.07 1.41
N GLN A 326 8.72 3.22 1.38
CA GLN A 326 8.86 4.12 2.52
C GLN A 326 7.49 4.51 3.14
N SER A 327 6.44 4.54 2.34
CA SER A 327 5.07 4.82 2.77
C SER A 327 4.49 3.81 3.78
N GLY A 328 5.21 2.72 4.05
CA GLY A 328 4.79 1.66 4.97
C GLY A 328 4.08 0.49 4.31
N HIS A 329 3.93 0.49 2.98
CA HIS A 329 3.43 -0.67 2.24
C HIS A 329 4.53 -1.73 2.16
N VAL A 330 4.52 -2.67 3.11
CA VAL A 330 5.53 -3.72 3.26
C VAL A 330 4.92 -5.08 2.95
N ILE A 331 5.60 -5.82 2.08
CA ILE A 331 5.19 -7.13 1.59
C ILE A 331 6.12 -8.19 2.15
N ILE A 332 5.55 -9.18 2.84
CA ILE A 332 6.26 -10.36 3.33
C ILE A 332 5.67 -11.57 2.62
N MET A 333 6.27 -11.92 1.48
CA MET A 333 5.70 -12.87 0.50
C MET A 333 5.52 -14.27 1.06
N ASP A 334 6.25 -14.64 2.12
CA ASP A 334 6.07 -15.92 2.81
C ASP A 334 4.68 -16.07 3.45
N TYR A 335 4.02 -14.94 3.71
CA TYR A 335 2.72 -14.89 4.37
C TYR A 335 1.61 -14.36 3.47
N ASN A 336 1.83 -13.22 2.78
CA ASN A 336 0.81 -12.58 1.96
C ASN A 336 1.37 -12.01 0.66
N THR A 337 0.53 -11.83 -0.35
CA THR A 337 0.91 -11.44 -1.72
C THR A 337 0.81 -9.95 -2.00
N THR A 338 0.43 -9.17 -1.00
CA THR A 338 0.34 -7.70 -1.05
C THR A 338 0.85 -7.11 0.26
N GLY A 339 1.02 -5.80 0.32
CA GLY A 339 1.31 -5.11 1.57
C GLY A 339 0.25 -5.40 2.61
N ASP A 340 0.70 -5.62 3.85
CA ASP A 340 -0.17 -5.96 4.98
C ASP A 340 0.34 -5.26 6.23
N GLY A 341 -0.34 -4.17 6.60
CA GLY A 341 0.05 -3.37 7.75
C GLY A 341 -0.03 -4.15 9.05
N GLN A 342 -1.05 -4.99 9.24
CA GLN A 342 -1.22 -5.77 10.47
C GLN A 342 -0.17 -6.89 10.58
N LEU A 343 0.11 -7.57 9.48
CA LEU A 343 1.19 -8.55 9.42
C LEU A 343 2.55 -7.91 9.72
N THR A 344 2.83 -6.78 9.09
CA THR A 344 4.05 -6.01 9.29
C THR A 344 4.22 -5.60 10.76
N ALA A 345 3.13 -5.13 11.39
CA ALA A 345 3.09 -4.78 12.81
C ALA A 345 3.41 -5.99 13.72
N ILE A 346 2.84 -7.15 13.43
CA ILE A 346 3.10 -8.39 14.14
C ILE A 346 4.57 -8.82 13.98
N GLN A 347 5.11 -8.76 12.77
CA GLN A 347 6.51 -9.14 12.56
C GLN A 347 7.47 -8.14 13.21
N LEU A 348 7.16 -6.85 13.21
CA LEU A 348 7.98 -5.83 13.89
C LEU A 348 7.99 -6.03 15.42
N THR A 349 6.81 -6.26 16.03
CA THR A 349 6.71 -6.55 17.47
C THR A 349 7.40 -7.86 17.85
N LYS A 350 7.36 -8.86 16.97
CA LYS A 350 8.11 -10.12 17.13
C LYS A 350 9.62 -9.88 17.15
N VAL A 351 10.15 -9.05 16.24
CA VAL A 351 11.57 -8.70 16.24
C VAL A 351 11.97 -8.03 17.58
N MET A 352 11.18 -7.08 18.05
CA MET A 352 11.43 -6.42 19.35
C MET A 352 11.44 -7.44 20.49
N LYS A 353 10.45 -8.31 20.56
CA LYS A 353 10.30 -9.31 21.63
C LYS A 353 11.44 -10.33 21.64
N GLU A 354 11.81 -10.86 20.46
CA GLU A 354 12.85 -11.88 20.35
C GLU A 354 14.26 -11.32 20.56
N THR A 355 14.51 -10.06 20.14
CA THR A 355 15.81 -9.41 20.35
C THR A 355 15.96 -8.79 21.73
N GLY A 356 14.85 -8.51 22.42
CA GLY A 356 14.82 -7.75 23.68
C GLY A 356 15.22 -6.27 23.51
N LYS A 357 15.29 -5.77 22.27
CA LYS A 357 15.65 -4.38 21.95
C LYS A 357 14.42 -3.50 21.85
N LYS A 358 14.56 -2.24 22.23
CA LYS A 358 13.56 -1.21 22.00
C LYS A 358 13.48 -0.85 20.54
N LEU A 359 12.33 -0.32 20.10
CA LEU A 359 12.16 0.08 18.69
C LEU A 359 13.11 1.20 18.30
N SER A 360 13.36 2.18 19.19
CA SER A 360 14.34 3.25 18.98
C SER A 360 15.76 2.73 18.74
N GLU A 361 16.18 1.67 19.44
CA GLU A 361 17.49 1.05 19.26
C GLU A 361 17.61 0.39 17.88
N LEU A 362 16.57 -0.36 17.48
CA LEU A 362 16.51 -1.01 16.16
C LEU A 362 16.46 0.02 15.03
N ALA A 363 15.65 1.06 15.16
CA ALA A 363 15.48 2.11 14.18
C ALA A 363 16.70 3.04 14.03
N SER A 364 17.51 3.19 15.09
CA SER A 364 18.72 4.04 15.09
C SER A 364 19.81 3.52 14.15
N GLU A 365 19.74 2.27 13.73
CA GLU A 365 20.66 1.70 12.76
C GLU A 365 20.49 2.28 11.34
N VAL A 366 19.36 2.95 11.07
CA VAL A 366 19.10 3.66 9.80
C VAL A 366 19.11 5.17 10.06
N THR A 367 20.10 5.87 9.53
CA THR A 367 20.16 7.34 9.57
C THR A 367 19.36 7.91 8.41
N ILE A 368 18.27 8.62 8.67
CA ILE A 368 17.47 9.24 7.61
C ILE A 368 18.17 10.50 7.10
N TYR A 369 18.37 10.55 5.79
CA TYR A 369 18.85 11.75 5.11
C TYR A 369 17.68 12.72 4.92
N PRO A 370 17.84 14.00 5.29
CA PRO A 370 16.90 15.05 4.91
C PRO A 370 16.58 14.99 3.42
N GLN A 371 15.32 15.22 3.07
CA GLN A 371 14.81 15.13 1.70
C GLN A 371 13.89 16.30 1.41
N LYS A 372 14.00 16.87 0.20
CA LYS A 372 13.06 17.85 -0.34
C LYS A 372 12.68 17.50 -1.76
N LEU A 373 11.39 17.59 -2.07
CA LEU A 373 10.83 17.37 -3.39
C LEU A 373 10.15 18.63 -3.87
N VAL A 374 10.50 19.08 -5.07
CA VAL A 374 9.90 20.24 -5.74
C VAL A 374 9.20 19.76 -7.01
N ASN A 375 7.94 20.17 -7.16
CA ASN A 375 7.15 19.91 -8.35
C ASN A 375 7.23 21.15 -9.27
N ILE A 376 7.58 20.95 -10.54
CA ILE A 376 7.71 22.00 -11.55
C ILE A 376 6.73 21.69 -12.67
N ARG A 377 5.85 22.66 -13.00
CA ARG A 377 4.92 22.53 -14.13
C ARG A 377 5.68 22.61 -15.44
N VAL A 378 5.45 21.63 -16.32
CA VAL A 378 6.07 21.54 -17.62
C VAL A 378 5.02 21.10 -18.66
N GLU A 379 5.28 21.32 -19.96
CA GLU A 379 4.43 20.73 -20.98
C GLU A 379 4.51 19.19 -20.96
N ASN A 380 3.37 18.53 -21.20
CA ASN A 380 3.29 17.05 -21.16
C ASN A 380 4.29 16.35 -22.08
N ASN A 381 4.55 16.94 -23.27
CA ASN A 381 5.53 16.43 -24.23
C ASN A 381 6.99 16.64 -23.81
N MET A 382 7.26 17.53 -22.84
CA MET A 382 8.60 17.86 -22.35
C MET A 382 8.97 17.10 -21.09
N LYS A 383 7.98 16.68 -20.27
CA LYS A 383 8.27 16.02 -18.99
C LYS A 383 9.13 14.74 -19.15
N ASP A 384 8.85 13.93 -20.18
CA ASP A 384 9.58 12.69 -20.44
C ASP A 384 10.94 12.93 -21.14
N LYS A 385 11.12 14.12 -21.72
CA LYS A 385 12.35 14.54 -22.42
C LYS A 385 13.23 15.46 -21.60
N ALA A 386 12.88 15.76 -20.37
CA ALA A 386 13.63 16.69 -19.53
C ALA A 386 15.11 16.34 -19.43
N MET A 387 15.45 15.05 -19.36
CA MET A 387 16.84 14.58 -19.30
C MET A 387 17.59 14.67 -20.64
N GLU A 388 16.90 14.92 -21.75
CA GLU A 388 17.51 15.19 -23.07
C GLU A 388 17.94 16.66 -23.22
N VAL A 389 17.50 17.55 -22.30
CA VAL A 389 17.91 18.97 -22.28
C VAL A 389 19.33 19.07 -21.68
N PRO A 390 20.34 19.52 -22.45
CA PRO A 390 21.73 19.48 -22.01
C PRO A 390 21.97 20.19 -20.69
N ALA A 391 21.41 21.39 -20.52
CA ALA A 391 21.57 22.19 -19.30
C ALA A 391 21.04 21.48 -18.04
N ILE A 392 19.94 20.72 -18.16
CA ILE A 392 19.36 19.95 -17.05
C ILE A 392 20.28 18.76 -16.73
N ALA A 393 20.74 18.01 -17.74
CA ALA A 393 21.62 16.89 -17.52
C ALA A 393 22.99 17.33 -16.92
N GLU A 394 23.53 18.46 -17.38
CA GLU A 394 24.80 19.02 -16.90
C GLU A 394 24.69 19.47 -15.44
N ILE A 395 23.60 20.17 -15.05
CA ILE A 395 23.46 20.62 -13.67
C ILE A 395 23.26 19.46 -12.71
N ILE A 396 22.52 18.42 -13.10
CA ILE A 396 22.36 17.22 -12.28
C ILE A 396 23.73 16.55 -12.07
N ALA A 397 24.48 16.28 -13.14
CA ALA A 397 25.80 15.65 -13.05
C ALA A 397 26.77 16.46 -12.18
N LYS A 398 26.75 17.81 -12.30
CA LYS A 398 27.56 18.68 -11.46
C LYS A 398 27.20 18.58 -9.98
N MET A 399 25.89 18.59 -9.65
CA MET A 399 25.43 18.47 -8.25
C MET A 399 25.73 17.09 -7.67
N GLU A 400 25.59 16.02 -8.45
CA GLU A 400 25.97 14.66 -8.03
C GLU A 400 27.47 14.53 -7.76
N GLU A 401 28.33 15.15 -8.59
CA GLU A 401 29.78 15.21 -8.36
C GLU A 401 30.10 15.98 -7.06
N GLU A 402 29.42 17.10 -6.81
CA GLU A 402 29.60 17.92 -5.60
C GLU A 402 29.16 17.19 -4.33
N MET A 403 28.13 16.33 -4.41
CA MET A 403 27.67 15.49 -3.29
C MET A 403 28.69 14.42 -2.86
N ASP A 404 29.61 14.01 -3.73
CA ASP A 404 30.65 12.99 -3.48
C ASP A 404 30.11 11.73 -2.76
N GLY A 405 28.97 11.21 -3.23
CA GLY A 405 28.29 10.04 -2.65
C GLY A 405 27.60 10.28 -1.28
N ASN A 406 27.60 11.52 -0.77
CA ASN A 406 26.91 11.89 0.47
C ASN A 406 25.53 12.52 0.23
N GLY A 407 24.97 12.30 -0.94
CA GLY A 407 23.65 12.76 -1.32
C GLY A 407 23.11 11.98 -2.49
N ARG A 408 21.90 12.30 -2.90
CA ARG A 408 21.24 11.72 -4.06
C ARG A 408 20.31 12.74 -4.70
N ILE A 409 20.24 12.70 -6.02
CA ILE A 409 19.31 13.47 -6.83
C ILE A 409 18.40 12.49 -7.56
N LEU A 410 17.11 12.82 -7.61
CA LEU A 410 16.13 12.08 -8.42
C LEU A 410 15.26 13.08 -9.17
N VAL A 411 15.39 13.09 -10.49
CA VAL A 411 14.51 13.88 -11.38
C VAL A 411 13.66 12.92 -12.18
N ARG A 412 12.34 13.05 -12.06
CA ARG A 412 11.40 12.14 -12.73
C ARG A 412 10.10 12.84 -13.15
N PRO A 413 9.48 12.40 -14.27
CA PRO A 413 8.15 12.86 -14.64
C PRO A 413 7.09 12.36 -13.64
N SER A 414 6.02 13.14 -13.46
CA SER A 414 4.80 12.65 -12.83
C SER A 414 4.05 11.73 -13.81
N GLY A 415 3.55 10.60 -13.32
CA GLY A 415 2.76 9.66 -14.13
C GLY A 415 1.42 10.25 -14.59
N THR A 416 0.79 11.08 -13.76
CA THR A 416 -0.60 11.55 -13.96
C THR A 416 -0.70 13.05 -14.26
N GLU A 417 0.27 13.86 -13.85
CA GLU A 417 0.22 15.32 -13.93
C GLU A 417 1.28 15.87 -14.88
N PRO A 418 1.08 17.07 -15.45
CA PRO A 418 2.09 17.76 -16.28
C PRO A 418 3.20 18.38 -15.39
N LEU A 419 3.86 17.54 -14.60
CA LEU A 419 4.88 17.92 -13.64
C LEU A 419 6.18 17.15 -13.85
N LEU A 420 7.29 17.83 -13.69
CA LEU A 420 8.59 17.23 -13.42
C LEU A 420 8.89 17.36 -11.92
N ARG A 421 9.27 16.25 -11.30
CA ARG A 421 9.57 16.16 -9.87
C ARG A 421 11.07 16.13 -9.69
N VAL A 422 11.61 17.13 -9.00
CA VAL A 422 13.03 17.23 -8.62
C VAL A 422 13.14 16.96 -7.13
N MET A 423 13.90 15.95 -6.76
CA MET A 423 14.16 15.56 -5.37
C MET A 423 15.65 15.51 -5.11
N ALA A 424 16.06 16.00 -3.95
CA ALA A 424 17.41 15.80 -3.42
C ALA A 424 17.37 15.26 -2.00
N GLU A 425 18.36 14.43 -1.67
CA GLU A 425 18.68 13.97 -0.32
C GLU A 425 20.12 14.34 0.00
N ALA A 426 20.39 14.88 1.19
CA ALA A 426 21.72 15.26 1.63
C ALA A 426 21.83 15.20 3.16
N PRO A 427 23.05 15.27 3.75
CA PRO A 427 23.23 15.16 5.21
C PRO A 427 22.56 16.24 6.03
N THR A 428 22.29 17.43 5.46
CA THR A 428 21.66 18.55 6.16
C THR A 428 20.55 19.19 5.30
N ASN A 429 19.59 19.83 5.97
CA ASN A 429 18.51 20.55 5.27
C ASN A 429 19.05 21.68 4.36
N GLU A 430 20.08 22.40 4.79
CA GLU A 430 20.71 23.46 4.01
C GLU A 430 21.31 22.92 2.72
N ALA A 431 21.96 21.75 2.78
CA ALA A 431 22.51 21.10 1.59
C ALA A 431 21.39 20.62 0.65
N VAL A 432 20.31 20.04 1.19
CA VAL A 432 19.14 19.62 0.41
C VAL A 432 18.53 20.82 -0.32
N ASP A 433 18.29 21.94 0.39
CA ASP A 433 17.74 23.16 -0.20
C ASP A 433 18.63 23.67 -1.34
N TYR A 434 19.93 23.74 -1.10
CA TYR A 434 20.91 24.18 -2.13
C TYR A 434 20.84 23.33 -3.40
N TYR A 435 20.87 22.00 -3.26
CA TYR A 435 20.89 21.11 -4.42
C TYR A 435 19.57 21.12 -5.17
N VAL A 436 18.45 21.00 -4.45
CA VAL A 436 17.13 20.92 -5.10
C VAL A 436 16.77 22.24 -5.77
N ASP A 437 17.02 23.38 -5.12
CA ASP A 437 16.65 24.69 -5.66
C ASP A 437 17.55 25.04 -6.86
N THR A 438 18.85 24.70 -6.83
CA THR A 438 19.77 24.89 -7.97
C THR A 438 19.27 24.13 -9.21
N ILE A 439 18.86 22.87 -9.05
CA ILE A 439 18.36 22.06 -10.20
C ILE A 439 17.00 22.57 -10.64
N ALA A 440 16.10 22.88 -9.68
CA ALA A 440 14.75 23.37 -9.97
C ALA A 440 14.79 24.68 -10.77
N ASP A 441 15.71 25.59 -10.47
CA ASP A 441 15.84 26.87 -11.19
C ASP A 441 16.29 26.66 -12.65
N VAL A 442 17.19 25.73 -12.91
CA VAL A 442 17.56 25.36 -14.28
C VAL A 442 16.37 24.72 -15.01
N VAL A 443 15.65 23.79 -14.36
CA VAL A 443 14.45 23.18 -14.97
C VAL A 443 13.39 24.20 -15.29
N ARG A 444 13.11 25.15 -14.38
CA ARG A 444 12.16 26.26 -14.63
C ARG A 444 12.58 27.12 -15.80
N THR A 445 13.87 27.45 -15.89
CA THR A 445 14.41 28.30 -16.96
C THR A 445 14.31 27.65 -18.32
N GLU A 446 14.59 26.35 -18.42
CA GLU A 446 14.68 25.63 -19.70
C GLU A 446 13.33 25.13 -20.21
N ILE A 447 12.47 24.61 -19.34
CA ILE A 447 11.22 23.92 -19.71
C ILE A 447 10.02 24.23 -18.79
N GLY A 448 10.18 25.06 -17.77
CA GLY A 448 9.11 25.41 -16.86
C GLY A 448 8.03 26.28 -17.51
N LEU A 449 6.81 26.16 -17.01
CA LEU A 449 5.63 26.96 -17.42
C LEU A 449 5.30 28.07 -16.42
N ASP A 450 6.00 28.16 -15.29
CA ASP A 450 5.77 29.12 -14.21
C ASP A 450 6.90 30.14 -14.14
#